data_f8a142da6a61aff1f9260b1a3277a0e0
#
_entry.id   f8a142da6a61aff1f9260b1a3277a0e0
#
_cell.length_a   1.000
_cell.length_b   1.000
_cell.length_c   1.000
_cell.angle_alpha   90.00
_cell.angle_beta   90.00
_cell.angle_gamma   90.00
#
_symmetry.space_group_name_H-M   'P 1'
#
loop_
_entity.id
_entity.type
_entity.pdbx_description
1 polymer ?
#
loop_
_entity_poly.entity_id
_entity_poly.type
_entity_poly.pdbx_seq_one_letter_code
_entity_poly.pdbx_strand_id
1 'polypeptide(L)'
;MPSPKERYGLVLGRKIEGDKKKVGQISLFMGILVYMYTEPGSPHKLPHIHVVVGGEKAALSIPDGEVLAISENFPPKKLRAIQTWIDMRTEDLLANWELAKAGKKPLWVQPLM
;
A
#
# COMPACT_ATOMS: atom_id res chain seq x y z
N MET A 1 -1.26 8.29 19.29
CA MET A 1 -1.30 8.08 18.82
C MET A 1 -1.17 7.85 18.45
N PRO A 2 -0.85 7.48 18.14
CA PRO A 2 -0.70 6.95 17.49
C PRO A 2 -0.18 6.91 16.67
N SER A 3 0.48 6.37 16.23
CA SER A 3 0.92 6.11 15.40
C SER A 3 0.87 5.97 14.48
N PRO A 4 1.20 5.82 13.75
CA PRO A 4 0.66 5.58 12.81
C PRO A 4 0.28 4.61 12.85
N LYS A 5 0.24 4.19 13.30
CA LYS A 5 -0.31 3.58 13.58
C LYS A 5 -1.20 3.61 14.22
N GLU A 6 -1.37 3.81 14.72
CA GLU A 6 -2.22 4.04 15.17
C GLU A 6 -2.67 4.77 14.81
N ARG A 7 -2.13 5.13 14.31
CA ARG A 7 -2.55 5.76 13.69
C ARG A 7 -2.79 5.34 12.69
N TYR A 8 -2.42 4.44 12.51
CA TYR A 8 -2.79 3.91 11.78
C TYR A 8 -3.11 3.07 12.23
N GLY A 9 -3.14 3.00 12.73
CA GLY A 9 -3.53 2.68 12.94
C GLY A 9 -4.13 2.74 13.36
N LEU A 10 -4.01 2.62 13.81
CA LEU A 10 -4.47 2.83 14.23
C LEU A 10 -4.90 3.25 14.55
N VAL A 11 -4.87 3.26 14.82
CA VAL A 11 -5.30 3.71 15.05
C VAL A 11 -5.79 3.78 15.32
N LEU A 12 -5.76 3.57 15.68
CA LEU A 12 -6.27 3.71 15.86
C LEU A 12 -6.94 3.86 16.13
N GLY A 13 -7.09 3.80 16.51
CA GLY A 13 -7.71 3.90 16.62
C GLY A 13 -8.52 4.23 16.71
N ARG A 14 -8.47 4.35 16.95
CA ARG A 14 -9.32 4.70 16.76
C ARG A 14 -10.18 4.70 16.27
N LYS A 15 -10.46 4.57 16.16
CA LYS A 15 -11.20 4.41 15.55
C LYS A 15 -11.58 4.58 14.77
N ILE A 16 -11.53 4.52 14.72
CA ILE A 16 -11.80 4.57 13.96
C ILE A 16 -12.03 4.45 13.40
N GLU A 17 -11.86 4.17 13.59
CA GLU A 17 -11.96 3.92 12.76
C GLU A 17 -11.54 2.85 11.72
N GLY A 18 -11.71 1.36 11.51
CA GLY A 18 -11.35 0.29 10.66
C GLY A 18 -11.76 0.47 9.22
N ASP A 19 -12.83 1.18 9.01
CA ASP A 19 -13.34 1.44 7.67
C ASP A 19 -12.32 2.18 6.81
N LYS A 20 -11.58 3.06 7.41
CA LYS A 20 -10.61 3.83 6.67
C LYS A 20 -9.52 2.95 6.09
N LYS A 21 -9.20 1.87 6.76
CA LYS A 21 -8.19 0.94 6.27
C LYS A 21 -8.64 0.25 5.01
N LYS A 22 -9.93 -0.10 4.95
CA LYS A 22 -10.46 -0.79 3.79
C LYS A 22 -10.52 0.11 2.57
N VAL A 23 -10.67 1.42 2.79
CA VAL A 23 -10.77 2.37 1.69
C VAL A 23 -9.50 2.38 0.86
N GLY A 24 -8.35 2.11 1.48
CA GLY A 24 -7.08 2.16 0.78
C GLY A 24 -6.68 0.87 0.08
N GLN A 25 -7.45 -0.20 0.23
CA GLN A 25 -7.07 -1.47 -0.38
C GLN A 25 -7.35 -1.43 -1.87
N ILE A 26 -6.35 -1.73 -2.69
CA ILE A 26 -6.47 -1.63 -4.13
C ILE A 26 -6.27 -2.96 -4.86
N SER A 27 -5.80 -4.00 -4.19
CA SER A 27 -5.70 -5.30 -4.84
C SER A 27 -5.50 -6.40 -3.81
N LEU A 28 -5.67 -7.63 -4.27
CA LEU A 28 -5.46 -8.82 -3.45
C LEU A 28 -5.11 -9.96 -4.39
N PHE A 29 -3.94 -10.56 -4.21
CA PHE A 29 -3.56 -11.72 -4.99
C PHE A 29 -2.46 -12.49 -4.27
N MET A 30 -2.47 -13.81 -4.39
CA MET A 30 -1.46 -14.69 -3.80
C MET A 30 -1.29 -14.44 -2.30
N GLY A 31 -2.38 -14.10 -1.59
CA GLY A 31 -2.30 -13.80 -0.17
C GLY A 31 -1.67 -12.46 0.15
N ILE A 32 -1.44 -11.63 -0.87
CA ILE A 32 -0.85 -10.29 -0.70
C ILE A 32 -1.97 -9.26 -0.70
N LEU A 33 -2.07 -8.52 0.41
CA LEU A 33 -2.99 -7.39 0.49
C LEU A 33 -2.23 -6.14 0.07
N VAL A 34 -2.77 -5.40 -0.90
CA VAL A 34 -2.11 -4.21 -1.41
C VAL A 34 -2.94 -2.97 -1.07
N TYR A 35 -2.28 -1.99 -0.48
CA TYR A 35 -2.90 -0.74 -0.06
C TYR A 35 -2.19 0.45 -0.67
N MET A 36 -2.97 1.50 -0.92
CA MET A 36 -2.41 2.78 -1.33
C MET A 36 -3.14 3.88 -0.60
N TYR A 37 -2.39 4.75 0.03
CA TYR A 37 -2.94 5.93 0.71
C TYR A 37 -1.83 6.94 0.86
N THR A 38 -2.22 8.19 1.04
CA THR A 38 -1.28 9.25 1.34
C THR A 38 -1.47 9.67 2.79
N GLU A 39 -0.40 10.06 3.43
CA GLU A 39 -0.46 10.48 4.82
C GLU A 39 -0.27 11.99 4.88
N PRO A 40 -1.27 12.72 5.40
CA PRO A 40 -1.13 14.16 5.51
C PRO A 40 0.12 14.52 6.30
N GLY A 41 0.89 15.45 5.78
CA GLY A 41 2.11 15.86 6.46
C GLY A 41 3.27 14.93 6.30
N SER A 42 3.09 13.85 5.56
CA SER A 42 4.17 12.91 5.31
C SER A 42 5.24 13.55 4.44
N PRO A 43 6.51 13.33 4.75
CA PRO A 43 7.59 13.84 3.89
C PRO A 43 7.72 13.06 2.60
N HIS A 44 7.09 11.89 2.52
CA HIS A 44 7.23 11.02 1.35
C HIS A 44 6.27 11.45 0.27
N LYS A 45 6.82 12.05 -0.78
CA LYS A 45 6.01 12.47 -1.93
C LYS A 45 6.16 11.51 -3.11
N LEU A 46 6.96 10.49 -2.92
CA LEU A 46 7.19 9.47 -3.93
C LEU A 46 5.99 8.53 -4.00
N PRO A 47 5.46 8.27 -5.19
CA PRO A 47 4.38 7.29 -5.31
C PRO A 47 4.82 5.94 -4.76
N HIS A 48 3.97 5.33 -3.93
CA HIS A 48 4.33 4.05 -3.32
C HIS A 48 3.07 3.30 -2.89
N ILE A 49 3.27 2.01 -2.65
CA ILE A 49 2.21 1.13 -2.14
C ILE A 49 2.70 0.48 -0.85
N HIS A 50 1.73 0.01 -0.07
CA HIS A 50 1.98 -0.79 1.12
C HIS A 50 1.42 -2.17 0.88
N VAL A 51 2.15 -3.21 1.28
CA VAL A 51 1.70 -4.59 1.11
C VAL A 51 1.81 -5.33 2.42
N VAL A 52 0.91 -6.29 2.61
CA VAL A 52 0.86 -7.11 3.82
C VAL A 52 0.72 -8.55 3.41
N VAL A 53 1.59 -9.41 3.94
CA VAL A 53 1.57 -10.85 3.68
C VAL A 53 1.78 -11.56 5.02
N GLY A 54 0.73 -12.22 5.52
CA GLY A 54 0.85 -12.98 6.76
C GLY A 54 1.41 -12.18 7.92
N GLY A 55 1.01 -10.94 8.05
CA GLY A 55 1.50 -10.08 9.12
C GLY A 55 2.78 -9.34 8.81
N GLU A 56 3.49 -9.74 7.76
CA GLU A 56 4.71 -9.05 7.32
C GLU A 56 4.34 -7.91 6.41
N LYS A 57 5.11 -6.83 6.47
CA LYS A 57 4.76 -5.59 5.74
C LYS A 57 5.93 -5.09 4.92
N ALA A 58 5.60 -4.42 3.83
CA ALA A 58 6.61 -3.74 3.02
C ALA A 58 5.99 -2.54 2.33
N ALA A 59 6.84 -1.59 1.96
CA ALA A 59 6.45 -0.45 1.15
C ALA A 59 7.38 -0.40 -0.06
N LEU A 60 6.79 -0.21 -1.24
CA LEU A 60 7.56 -0.21 -2.48
C LEU A 60 7.18 1.00 -3.33
N SER A 61 8.17 1.54 -4.04
CA SER A 61 7.94 2.70 -4.89
C SER A 61 7.25 2.31 -6.20
N ILE A 62 6.62 3.29 -6.82
CA ILE A 62 6.01 3.17 -8.14
C ILE A 62 6.68 4.21 -9.03
N PRO A 63 7.13 3.85 -10.22
CA PRO A 63 6.95 2.58 -10.93
C PRO A 63 8.08 1.57 -10.71
N ASP A 64 9.11 1.94 -9.96
CA ASP A 64 10.35 1.16 -9.92
C ASP A 64 10.25 -0.11 -9.10
N GLY A 65 9.31 -0.18 -8.15
CA GLY A 65 9.22 -1.35 -7.27
C GLY A 65 10.37 -1.43 -6.30
N GLU A 66 10.99 -0.30 -6.00
CA GLU A 66 12.09 -0.25 -5.07
C GLU A 66 11.58 -0.42 -3.65
N VAL A 67 12.28 -1.23 -2.85
CA VAL A 67 11.88 -1.45 -1.46
C VAL A 67 12.23 -0.22 -0.64
N LEU A 68 11.20 0.42 -0.08
CA LEU A 68 11.38 1.59 0.78
C LEU A 68 11.45 1.19 2.25
N ALA A 69 10.71 0.14 2.61
CA ALA A 69 10.70 -0.41 3.95
C ALA A 69 10.22 -1.84 3.85
N ILE A 70 10.71 -2.72 4.74
CA ILE A 70 10.34 -4.13 4.66
C ILE A 70 10.59 -4.81 6.00
N SER A 71 9.63 -5.66 6.42
CA SER A 71 9.78 -6.48 7.60
C SER A 71 10.87 -7.53 7.37
N GLU A 72 11.54 -7.90 8.44
CA GLU A 72 12.66 -8.83 8.37
C GLU A 72 12.28 -10.16 7.73
N ASN A 73 11.09 -10.64 8.01
CA ASN A 73 10.67 -11.96 7.55
C ASN A 73 9.69 -11.91 6.36
N PHE A 74 9.70 -10.82 5.63
CA PHE A 74 8.83 -10.70 4.47
C PHE A 74 9.24 -11.74 3.42
N PRO A 75 8.29 -12.54 2.87
CA PRO A 75 8.65 -13.63 1.96
C PRO A 75 9.24 -13.12 0.65
N PRO A 76 10.45 -13.57 0.31
CA PRO A 76 11.11 -13.09 -0.92
C PRO A 76 10.33 -13.36 -2.21
N LYS A 77 9.66 -14.52 -2.29
CA LYS A 77 8.91 -14.83 -3.49
C LYS A 77 7.72 -13.88 -3.67
N LYS A 78 7.10 -13.51 -2.55
CA LYS A 78 5.98 -12.55 -2.62
C LYS A 78 6.49 -11.18 -3.01
N LEU A 79 7.66 -10.80 -2.51
CA LEU A 79 8.25 -9.52 -2.89
C LEU A 79 8.46 -9.45 -4.40
N ARG A 80 9.01 -10.50 -4.99
CA ARG A 80 9.23 -10.52 -6.44
C ARG A 80 7.92 -10.46 -7.21
N ALA A 81 6.90 -11.16 -6.70
CA ALA A 81 5.59 -11.10 -7.35
C ALA A 81 5.03 -9.68 -7.33
N ILE A 82 5.19 -8.98 -6.22
CA ILE A 82 4.73 -7.61 -6.12
C ILE A 82 5.48 -6.71 -7.10
N GLN A 83 6.78 -6.88 -7.20
CA GLN A 83 7.57 -6.07 -8.12
C GLN A 83 7.18 -6.30 -9.58
N THR A 84 6.90 -7.55 -9.94
CA THR A 84 6.38 -7.88 -11.27
C THR A 84 5.04 -7.20 -11.51
N TRP A 85 4.16 -7.27 -10.51
CA TRP A 85 2.84 -6.67 -10.61
C TRP A 85 2.92 -5.15 -10.77
N ILE A 86 3.81 -4.49 -10.03
CA ILE A 86 4.01 -3.05 -10.18
C ILE A 86 4.39 -2.72 -11.61
N ASP A 87 5.33 -3.49 -12.15
CA ASP A 87 5.80 -3.25 -13.52
C ASP A 87 4.65 -3.40 -14.52
N MET A 88 3.79 -4.39 -14.32
CA MET A 88 2.68 -4.65 -15.23
C MET A 88 1.55 -3.64 -15.10
N ARG A 89 1.40 -3.03 -13.92
CA ARG A 89 0.25 -2.17 -13.62
C ARG A 89 0.67 -0.73 -13.36
N THR A 90 1.81 -0.31 -13.88
CA THR A 90 2.36 0.99 -13.59
C THR A 90 1.38 2.13 -13.86
N GLU A 91 0.73 2.11 -15.02
CA GLU A 91 -0.17 3.20 -15.39
C GLU A 91 -1.35 3.30 -14.44
N ASP A 92 -1.94 2.14 -14.10
CA ASP A 92 -3.07 2.12 -13.18
C ASP A 92 -2.65 2.59 -11.79
N LEU A 93 -1.46 2.18 -11.37
CA LEU A 93 -0.97 2.55 -10.04
C LEU A 93 -0.67 4.04 -9.95
N LEU A 94 -0.09 4.61 -11.00
CA LEU A 94 0.18 6.04 -11.01
C LEU A 94 -1.11 6.86 -11.04
N ALA A 95 -2.11 6.39 -11.78
CA ALA A 95 -3.41 7.06 -11.80
C ALA A 95 -4.05 7.02 -10.41
N ASN A 96 -3.95 5.87 -9.73
CA ASN A 96 -4.46 5.74 -8.36
C ASN A 96 -3.73 6.65 -7.40
N TRP A 97 -2.43 6.84 -7.60
CA TRP A 97 -1.68 7.75 -6.73
C TRP A 97 -2.22 9.17 -6.84
N GLU A 98 -2.58 9.60 -8.06
CA GLU A 98 -3.17 10.92 -8.23
C GLU A 98 -4.51 11.03 -7.52
N LEU A 99 -5.33 9.98 -7.57
CA LEU A 99 -6.59 9.97 -6.84
C LEU A 99 -6.34 10.09 -5.34
N ALA A 100 -5.40 9.33 -4.83
CA ALA A 100 -5.10 9.36 -3.40
C ALA A 100 -4.62 10.73 -2.97
N LYS A 101 -3.77 11.37 -3.77
CA LYS A 101 -3.29 12.71 -3.44
C LYS A 101 -4.43 13.72 -3.41
N ALA A 102 -5.44 13.51 -4.24
CA ALA A 102 -6.59 14.40 -4.28
C ALA A 102 -7.60 14.10 -3.19
N GLY A 103 -7.28 13.17 -2.30
CA GLY A 103 -8.20 12.79 -1.22
C GLY A 103 -9.33 11.90 -1.68
N LYS A 104 -9.20 11.31 -2.84
CA LYS A 104 -10.23 10.45 -3.40
C LYS A 104 -9.87 9.00 -3.19
N LYS A 105 -10.90 8.15 -3.19
CA LYS A 105 -10.71 6.72 -2.99
C LYS A 105 -10.02 6.10 -4.20
N PRO A 106 -8.90 5.40 -4.01
CA PRO A 106 -8.26 4.69 -5.12
C PRO A 106 -9.16 3.59 -5.67
N LEU A 107 -8.97 3.27 -6.94
CA LEU A 107 -9.74 2.24 -7.61
C LEU A 107 -9.04 0.90 -7.50
N TRP A 108 -9.83 -0.16 -7.66
CA TRP A 108 -9.29 -1.52 -7.66
C TRP A 108 -8.37 -1.71 -8.86
N VAL A 109 -7.21 -2.32 -8.63
CA VAL A 109 -6.24 -2.60 -9.68
C VAL A 109 -6.21 -4.11 -9.93
N GLN A 110 -6.19 -4.48 -11.20
CA GLN A 110 -6.19 -5.89 -11.61
C GLN A 110 -5.09 -6.66 -10.89
N PRO A 111 -5.41 -7.78 -10.25
CA PRO A 111 -4.40 -8.63 -9.62
C PRO A 111 -3.41 -9.20 -10.62
N LEU A 112 -2.30 -9.76 -10.12
CA LEU A 112 -1.31 -10.39 -10.96
C LEU A 112 -1.88 -11.64 -11.63
N MET A 113 -2.70 -12.37 -10.88
CA MET A 113 -3.33 -13.57 -11.42
C MET A 113 -4.70 -13.81 -10.82
#